data_b38c3d4068fc3965c1b0ffff3d272ab1
#
_entry.id   b38c3d4068fc3965c1b0ffff3d272ab1
#
_cell.length_a   1.000
_cell.length_b   1.000
_cell.length_c   1.000
_cell.angle_alpha   90.00
_cell.angle_beta   90.00
_cell.angle_gamma   90.00
#
_symmetry.space_group_name_H-M   'P 1'
#
loop_
_entity.id
_entity.type
_entity.pdbx_description
1 polymer ?
#
loop_
_entity_poly.entity_id
_entity_poly.type
_entity_poly.pdbx_seq_one_letter_code
_entity_poly.pdbx_strand_id
1 'polypeptide(L)'
;MAKVAVMGVSGVFGLVNTSLIIRHFGADAFAQYGLLATFPTLMPFTDLGIGAVILNTVASSNDPAHDSTVRRTITTAVRVLLGSALVISTVGVVILLLGAWPGLLGGKLMEGGGLTATVCLIIYAAALPLSVGQRVIIGLGRSTTQVISQGVVSPAMSCFLLLAIVTGLGRGNAVSIYSYIANALVSVICIVVAWRATRPLFKGALRDVPRLRSVRGVRIVNTAGPQLLQSLAIPIAFQTDRLLLSHLGQSQALAEYNLANNLFNMLTQTVMAAGVAMWPMFARARADKRIESPFKPAIAFSGGGLLLALALVAITPWAARVMSHGKIVLPAALVWAFAAYVAVEAGKQPLGMYMTDPRGLQFQVIPVLILVPMNLAISWVLIGPFDA
;
A
#
# COMPACT_ATOMS: atom_id res chain seq x y z
N MET A 1 14.36 12.36 4.35
CA MET A 1 15.65 11.82 3.89
C MET A 1 15.62 10.31 3.70
N ALA A 2 15.38 9.47 4.74
CA ALA A 2 15.40 8.00 4.60
C ALA A 2 14.48 7.45 3.49
N LYS A 3 13.27 7.97 3.32
CA LYS A 3 12.37 7.52 2.26
C LYS A 3 12.88 7.81 0.86
N VAL A 4 13.46 8.98 0.64
CA VAL A 4 14.06 9.37 -0.66
C VAL A 4 15.22 8.44 -1.00
N ALA A 5 16.10 8.16 -0.03
CA ALA A 5 17.20 7.22 -0.20
C ALA A 5 16.68 5.80 -0.54
N VAL A 6 15.67 5.31 0.20
CA VAL A 6 15.04 4.01 -0.08
C VAL A 6 14.41 3.98 -1.47
N MET A 7 13.72 5.04 -1.88
CA MET A 7 13.13 5.13 -3.23
C MET A 7 14.22 5.13 -4.31
N GLY A 8 15.33 5.85 -4.11
CA GLY A 8 16.47 5.84 -5.02
C GLY A 8 17.08 4.44 -5.18
N VAL A 9 17.36 3.78 -4.07
CA VAL A 9 17.88 2.40 -4.06
C VAL A 9 16.88 1.45 -4.73
N SER A 10 15.63 1.51 -4.34
CA SER A 10 14.58 0.66 -4.92
C SER A 10 14.40 0.90 -6.43
N GLY A 11 14.54 2.15 -6.90
CA GLY A 11 14.48 2.50 -8.30
C GLY A 11 15.64 1.88 -9.10
N VAL A 12 16.87 2.02 -8.63
CA VAL A 12 18.05 1.42 -9.28
C VAL A 12 17.92 -0.10 -9.34
N PHE A 13 17.65 -0.75 -8.21
CA PHE A 13 17.45 -2.20 -8.19
C PHE A 13 16.21 -2.64 -8.97
N GLY A 14 15.16 -1.82 -9.04
CA GLY A 14 13.99 -2.08 -9.87
C GLY A 14 14.35 -2.17 -11.36
N LEU A 15 15.17 -1.24 -11.86
CA LEU A 15 15.69 -1.28 -13.24
C LEU A 15 16.56 -2.52 -13.47
N VAL A 16 17.45 -2.84 -12.53
CA VAL A 16 18.29 -4.05 -12.59
C VAL A 16 17.40 -5.30 -12.64
N ASN A 17 16.42 -5.42 -11.75
CA ASN A 17 15.51 -6.55 -11.72
C ASN A 17 14.73 -6.69 -13.04
N THR A 18 14.20 -5.59 -13.58
CA THR A 18 13.51 -5.60 -14.87
C THR A 18 14.42 -6.11 -15.99
N SER A 19 15.66 -5.58 -16.06
CA SER A 19 16.64 -6.02 -17.05
C SER A 19 17.00 -7.50 -16.91
N LEU A 20 17.25 -7.98 -15.67
CA LEU A 20 17.54 -9.39 -15.39
C LEU A 20 16.38 -10.30 -15.80
N ILE A 21 15.14 -9.91 -15.47
CA ILE A 21 13.95 -10.70 -15.80
C ILE A 21 13.80 -10.83 -17.32
N ILE A 22 13.81 -9.71 -18.03
CA ILE A 22 13.59 -9.72 -19.49
C ILE A 22 14.71 -10.48 -20.20
N ARG A 23 15.97 -10.26 -19.78
CA ARG A 23 17.15 -10.85 -20.44
C ARG A 23 17.27 -12.36 -20.23
N HIS A 24 16.97 -12.86 -19.04
CA HIS A 24 17.20 -14.27 -18.68
C HIS A 24 15.94 -15.13 -18.67
N PHE A 25 14.77 -14.53 -18.39
CA PHE A 25 13.50 -15.26 -18.26
C PHE A 25 12.49 -14.91 -19.36
N GLY A 26 12.77 -13.87 -20.15
CA GLY A 26 11.92 -13.46 -21.28
C GLY A 26 10.80 -12.48 -20.94
N ALA A 27 10.17 -11.95 -21.99
CA ALA A 27 9.10 -10.95 -21.88
C ALA A 27 7.83 -11.52 -21.23
N ASP A 28 7.51 -12.79 -21.47
CA ASP A 28 6.32 -13.43 -20.88
C ASP A 28 6.43 -13.58 -19.38
N ALA A 29 7.62 -13.91 -18.85
CA ALA A 29 7.89 -13.96 -17.43
C ALA A 29 7.78 -12.57 -16.79
N PHE A 30 8.22 -11.52 -17.48
CA PHE A 30 8.07 -10.14 -17.04
C PHE A 30 6.61 -9.69 -17.05
N ALA A 31 5.85 -10.04 -18.06
CA ALA A 31 4.41 -9.74 -18.15
C ALA A 31 3.63 -10.43 -17.02
N GLN A 32 3.88 -11.71 -16.79
CA GLN A 32 3.28 -12.45 -15.68
C GLN A 32 3.68 -11.87 -14.32
N TYR A 33 4.96 -11.51 -14.12
CA TYR A 33 5.43 -10.84 -12.91
C TYR A 33 4.67 -9.53 -12.67
N GLY A 34 4.55 -8.68 -13.69
CA GLY A 34 3.81 -7.42 -13.59
C GLY A 34 2.35 -7.62 -13.23
N LEU A 35 1.70 -8.63 -13.82
CA LEU A 35 0.31 -8.97 -13.54
C LEU A 35 0.12 -9.45 -12.10
N LEU A 36 0.91 -10.40 -11.63
CA LEU A 36 0.80 -10.96 -10.28
C LEU A 36 1.21 -9.96 -9.20
N ALA A 37 2.14 -9.05 -9.47
CA ALA A 37 2.55 -7.99 -8.55
C ALA A 37 1.41 -7.00 -8.20
N THR A 38 0.30 -7.01 -8.95
CA THR A 38 -0.87 -6.17 -8.66
C THR A 38 -1.79 -6.73 -7.55
N PHE A 39 -1.72 -8.02 -7.21
CA PHE A 39 -2.62 -8.64 -6.23
C PHE A 39 -2.74 -7.88 -4.89
N PRO A 40 -1.64 -7.47 -4.22
CA PRO A 40 -1.75 -6.73 -2.97
C PRO A 40 -2.49 -5.40 -3.10
N THR A 41 -2.43 -4.77 -4.28
CA THR A 41 -3.13 -3.51 -4.55
C THR A 41 -4.61 -3.71 -4.86
N LEU A 42 -4.99 -4.89 -5.37
CA LEU A 42 -6.38 -5.26 -5.63
C LEU A 42 -7.11 -5.72 -4.36
N MET A 43 -6.36 -6.05 -3.31
CA MET A 43 -6.91 -6.59 -2.05
C MET A 43 -6.56 -5.70 -0.83
N PRO A 44 -6.84 -4.39 -0.85
CA PRO A 44 -6.50 -3.49 0.26
C PRO A 44 -7.27 -3.79 1.54
N PHE A 45 -8.33 -4.59 1.44
CA PHE A 45 -9.21 -4.98 2.54
C PHE A 45 -8.74 -6.22 3.32
N THR A 46 -7.64 -6.84 2.93
CA THR A 46 -7.18 -8.12 3.52
C THR A 46 -6.77 -8.03 4.98
N ASP A 47 -6.39 -6.85 5.45
CA ASP A 47 -6.10 -6.60 6.86
C ASP A 47 -7.36 -6.28 7.69
N LEU A 48 -8.56 -6.23 7.06
CA LEU A 48 -9.86 -5.93 7.68
C LEU A 48 -9.83 -4.68 8.57
N GLY A 49 -8.97 -3.70 8.28
CA GLY A 49 -8.79 -2.48 9.04
C GLY A 49 -8.14 -2.66 10.42
N ILE A 50 -7.68 -3.87 10.76
CA ILE A 50 -7.07 -4.16 12.05
C ILE A 50 -5.75 -3.40 12.26
N GLY A 51 -5.09 -3.04 11.17
CA GLY A 51 -3.87 -2.24 11.19
C GLY A 51 -4.02 -0.90 11.92
N ALA A 52 -5.16 -0.22 11.73
CA ALA A 52 -5.47 1.03 12.42
C ALA A 52 -5.67 0.83 13.94
N VAL A 53 -6.30 -0.29 14.32
CA VAL A 53 -6.52 -0.63 15.73
C VAL A 53 -5.18 -0.86 16.45
N ILE A 54 -4.28 -1.64 15.86
CA ILE A 54 -2.94 -1.89 16.41
C ILE A 54 -2.20 -0.57 16.59
N LEU A 55 -2.15 0.24 15.54
CA LEU A 55 -1.40 1.49 15.51
C LEU A 55 -1.91 2.44 16.59
N ASN A 56 -3.23 2.67 16.67
CA ASN A 56 -3.83 3.53 17.70
C ASN A 56 -3.54 3.02 19.11
N THR A 57 -3.73 1.71 19.35
CA THR A 57 -3.53 1.14 20.70
C THR A 57 -2.07 1.22 21.14
N VAL A 58 -1.12 0.92 20.24
CA VAL A 58 0.31 1.01 20.55
C VAL A 58 0.74 2.47 20.77
N ALA A 59 0.26 3.40 19.91
CA ALA A 59 0.64 4.80 19.97
C ALA A 59 0.06 5.52 21.19
N SER A 60 -1.09 5.08 21.72
CA SER A 60 -1.73 5.67 22.91
C SER A 60 -1.25 5.08 24.23
N SER A 61 -0.39 4.06 24.22
CA SER A 61 0.15 3.44 25.41
C SER A 61 1.46 4.10 25.84
N ASN A 62 1.60 4.39 27.15
CA ASN A 62 2.83 4.94 27.71
C ASN A 62 3.94 3.90 27.86
N ASP A 63 3.58 2.63 28.12
CA ASP A 63 4.50 1.49 28.16
C ASP A 63 3.93 0.32 27.33
N PRO A 64 4.08 0.36 26.00
CA PRO A 64 3.54 -0.68 25.14
C PRO A 64 4.05 -2.08 25.42
N ALA A 65 5.23 -2.22 26.08
CA ALA A 65 5.83 -3.52 26.35
C ALA A 65 5.10 -4.29 27.47
N HIS A 66 4.46 -3.61 28.40
CA HIS A 66 3.79 -4.19 29.56
C HIS A 66 2.27 -3.97 29.58
N ASP A 67 1.73 -3.26 28.58
CA ASP A 67 0.30 -2.92 28.51
C ASP A 67 -0.55 -4.16 28.12
N SER A 68 -1.45 -4.54 29.00
CA SER A 68 -2.38 -5.65 28.76
C SER A 68 -3.35 -5.40 27.61
N THR A 69 -3.71 -4.14 27.35
CA THR A 69 -4.61 -3.75 26.25
C THR A 69 -3.90 -3.94 24.91
N VAL A 70 -2.64 -3.48 24.81
CA VAL A 70 -1.80 -3.71 23.62
C VAL A 70 -1.63 -5.21 23.37
N ARG A 71 -1.35 -6.01 24.42
CA ARG A 71 -1.24 -7.46 24.31
C ARG A 71 -2.51 -8.10 23.74
N ARG A 72 -3.68 -7.76 24.29
CA ARG A 72 -4.97 -8.29 23.82
C ARG A 72 -5.29 -7.85 22.39
N THR A 73 -4.95 -6.61 22.03
CA THR A 73 -5.12 -6.08 20.68
C THR A 73 -4.26 -6.85 19.68
N ILE A 74 -2.97 -7.08 19.98
CA ILE A 74 -2.08 -7.87 19.12
C ILE A 74 -2.58 -9.32 18.99
N THR A 75 -3.03 -9.95 20.09
CA THR A 75 -3.60 -11.31 20.06
C THR A 75 -4.82 -11.36 19.13
N THR A 76 -5.73 -10.38 19.24
CA THR A 76 -6.92 -10.28 18.40
C THR A 76 -6.53 -10.07 16.92
N ALA A 77 -5.57 -9.17 16.68
CA ALA A 77 -5.10 -8.88 15.33
C ALA A 77 -4.49 -10.11 14.65
N VAL A 78 -3.63 -10.84 15.33
CA VAL A 78 -3.04 -12.07 14.79
C VAL A 78 -4.13 -13.11 14.46
N ARG A 79 -5.15 -13.27 15.33
CA ARG A 79 -6.28 -14.18 15.06
C ARG A 79 -7.07 -13.78 13.82
N VAL A 80 -7.41 -12.50 13.69
CA VAL A 80 -8.15 -11.97 12.53
C VAL A 80 -7.34 -12.15 11.25
N LEU A 81 -6.05 -11.81 11.27
CA LEU A 81 -5.19 -11.93 10.09
C LEU A 81 -4.89 -13.38 9.72
N LEU A 82 -4.82 -14.30 10.70
CA LEU A 82 -4.76 -15.75 10.41
C LEU A 82 -6.05 -16.24 9.75
N GLY A 83 -7.21 -15.76 10.21
CA GLY A 83 -8.48 -16.05 9.57
C GLY A 83 -8.54 -15.54 8.12
N SER A 84 -8.14 -14.28 7.88
CA SER A 84 -8.03 -13.72 6.52
C SER A 84 -7.06 -14.53 5.66
N ALA A 85 -5.90 -14.89 6.21
CA ALA A 85 -4.89 -15.68 5.50
C ALA A 85 -5.44 -17.05 5.08
N LEU A 86 -6.18 -17.72 5.96
CA LEU A 86 -6.82 -18.99 5.65
C LEU A 86 -7.85 -18.84 4.53
N VAL A 87 -8.72 -17.84 4.62
CA VAL A 87 -9.74 -17.57 3.59
C VAL A 87 -9.09 -17.29 2.23
N ILE A 88 -8.10 -16.39 2.18
CA ILE A 88 -7.40 -16.02 0.94
C ILE A 88 -6.69 -17.25 0.33
N SER A 89 -6.00 -18.03 1.15
CA SER A 89 -5.33 -19.25 0.69
C SER A 89 -6.32 -20.26 0.14
N THR A 90 -7.45 -20.48 0.84
CA THR A 90 -8.51 -21.38 0.41
C THR A 90 -9.10 -20.93 -0.93
N VAL A 91 -9.42 -19.63 -1.07
CA VAL A 91 -9.92 -19.05 -2.32
C VAL A 91 -8.91 -19.27 -3.45
N GLY A 92 -7.63 -19.02 -3.23
CA GLY A 92 -6.59 -19.25 -4.23
C GLY A 92 -6.51 -20.72 -4.68
N VAL A 93 -6.60 -21.66 -3.74
CA VAL A 93 -6.62 -23.11 -4.03
C VAL A 93 -7.89 -23.50 -4.80
N VAL A 94 -9.05 -22.99 -4.40
CA VAL A 94 -10.32 -23.26 -5.10
C VAL A 94 -10.27 -22.76 -6.54
N ILE A 95 -9.76 -21.53 -6.78
CA ILE A 95 -9.60 -20.98 -8.13
C ILE A 95 -8.66 -21.87 -8.98
N LEU A 96 -7.58 -22.39 -8.35
CA LEU A 96 -6.67 -23.32 -9.03
C LEU A 96 -7.36 -24.62 -9.43
N LEU A 97 -8.09 -25.24 -8.50
CA LEU A 97 -8.81 -26.50 -8.73
C LEU A 97 -9.91 -26.37 -9.80
N LEU A 98 -10.53 -25.20 -9.87
CA LEU A 98 -11.52 -24.90 -10.91
C LEU A 98 -10.90 -24.50 -12.24
N GLY A 99 -9.57 -24.36 -12.34
CA GLY A 99 -8.90 -23.88 -13.54
C GLY A 99 -9.27 -22.44 -13.94
N ALA A 100 -9.79 -21.62 -13.00
CA ALA A 100 -10.37 -20.31 -13.29
C ALA A 100 -9.33 -19.18 -13.41
N TRP A 101 -8.05 -19.41 -13.12
CA TRP A 101 -7.01 -18.37 -13.19
C TRP A 101 -6.87 -17.70 -14.55
N PRO A 102 -6.87 -18.43 -15.70
CA PRO A 102 -6.79 -17.80 -17.03
C PRO A 102 -7.99 -16.88 -17.31
N GLY A 103 -9.18 -17.25 -16.86
CA GLY A 103 -10.38 -16.43 -17.00
C GLY A 103 -10.35 -15.14 -16.14
N LEU A 104 -9.73 -15.19 -14.96
CA LEU A 104 -9.61 -14.05 -14.05
C LEU A 104 -8.48 -13.09 -14.42
N LEU A 105 -7.35 -13.63 -14.91
CA LEU A 105 -6.13 -12.85 -15.17
C LEU A 105 -5.87 -12.62 -16.66
N GLY A 106 -6.75 -13.14 -17.52
CA GLY A 106 -6.57 -13.11 -18.96
C GLY A 106 -5.57 -14.15 -19.46
N GLY A 107 -5.60 -14.44 -20.77
CA GLY A 107 -4.80 -15.48 -21.42
C GLY A 107 -3.28 -15.23 -21.51
N LYS A 108 -2.73 -14.32 -20.74
CA LYS A 108 -1.30 -13.96 -20.71
C LYS A 108 -0.48 -14.69 -19.63
N LEU A 109 -1.08 -15.66 -18.96
CA LEU A 109 -0.35 -16.50 -18.01
C LEU A 109 0.51 -17.51 -18.78
N MET A 110 1.77 -17.68 -18.35
CA MET A 110 2.63 -18.76 -18.82
C MET A 110 2.05 -20.13 -18.45
N GLU A 111 2.48 -21.17 -19.12
CA GLU A 111 2.13 -22.55 -18.75
C GLU A 111 2.49 -22.79 -17.27
N GLY A 112 1.54 -23.30 -16.48
CA GLY A 112 1.68 -23.40 -15.03
C GLY A 112 1.51 -22.08 -14.25
N GLY A 113 1.17 -20.98 -14.91
CA GLY A 113 0.99 -19.67 -14.26
C GLY A 113 -0.13 -19.61 -13.22
N GLY A 114 -1.15 -20.46 -13.35
CA GLY A 114 -2.20 -20.61 -12.34
C GLY A 114 -1.68 -21.14 -10.99
N LEU A 115 -0.77 -22.11 -11.01
CA LEU A 115 -0.09 -22.60 -9.82
C LEU A 115 0.78 -21.49 -9.20
N THR A 116 1.52 -20.77 -10.04
CA THR A 116 2.33 -19.62 -9.59
C THR A 116 1.49 -18.56 -8.93
N ALA A 117 0.34 -18.19 -9.51
CA ALA A 117 -0.60 -17.22 -8.94
C ALA A 117 -1.10 -17.67 -7.55
N THR A 118 -1.45 -18.95 -7.42
CA THR A 118 -1.88 -19.54 -6.15
C THR A 118 -0.75 -19.51 -5.11
N VAL A 119 0.47 -19.90 -5.47
CA VAL A 119 1.63 -19.84 -4.57
C VAL A 119 1.91 -18.41 -4.13
N CYS A 120 1.88 -17.44 -5.04
CA CYS A 120 2.02 -16.02 -4.72
C CYS A 120 0.97 -15.56 -3.72
N LEU A 121 -0.29 -15.96 -3.92
CA LEU A 121 -1.40 -15.62 -3.04
C LEU A 121 -1.25 -16.25 -1.65
N ILE A 122 -0.78 -17.49 -1.57
CA ILE A 122 -0.50 -18.17 -0.29
C ILE A 122 0.65 -17.48 0.46
N ILE A 123 1.74 -17.11 -0.23
CA ILE A 123 2.85 -16.37 0.38
C ILE A 123 2.37 -15.01 0.90
N TYR A 124 1.56 -14.30 0.11
CA TYR A 124 0.95 -13.04 0.54
C TYR A 124 0.09 -13.24 1.79
N ALA A 125 -0.78 -14.22 1.79
CA ALA A 125 -1.65 -14.56 2.91
C ALA A 125 -0.83 -14.92 4.17
N ALA A 126 0.21 -15.72 4.04
CA ALA A 126 1.11 -16.07 5.15
C ALA A 126 1.88 -14.86 5.71
N ALA A 127 2.13 -13.84 4.89
CA ALA A 127 2.77 -12.60 5.32
C ALA A 127 1.81 -11.66 6.10
N LEU A 128 0.49 -11.81 5.97
CA LEU A 128 -0.49 -10.95 6.66
C LEU A 128 -0.33 -10.93 8.19
N PRO A 129 -0.27 -12.07 8.91
CA PRO A 129 -0.07 -12.05 10.35
C PRO A 129 1.27 -11.41 10.75
N LEU A 130 2.31 -11.53 9.92
CA LEU A 130 3.62 -10.93 10.15
C LEU A 130 3.59 -9.41 9.98
N SER A 131 2.64 -8.88 9.20
CA SER A 131 2.47 -7.43 8.99
C SER A 131 2.10 -6.67 10.28
N VAL A 132 1.63 -7.36 11.33
CA VAL A 132 1.43 -6.79 12.68
C VAL A 132 2.69 -6.07 13.15
N GLY A 133 3.88 -6.63 12.89
CA GLY A 133 5.16 -6.02 13.22
C GLY A 133 5.33 -4.62 12.62
N GLN A 134 4.93 -4.43 11.36
CA GLN A 134 5.01 -3.12 10.69
C GLN A 134 4.12 -2.10 11.40
N ARG A 135 2.89 -2.47 11.78
CA ARG A 135 1.94 -1.58 12.46
C ARG A 135 2.42 -1.22 13.87
N VAL A 136 3.00 -2.18 14.60
CA VAL A 136 3.60 -1.94 15.92
C VAL A 136 4.78 -0.97 15.83
N ILE A 137 5.71 -1.16 14.87
CA ILE A 137 6.86 -0.25 14.68
C ILE A 137 6.39 1.18 14.39
N ILE A 138 5.37 1.35 13.53
CA ILE A 138 4.79 2.67 13.24
C ILE A 138 4.15 3.26 14.51
N GLY A 139 3.37 2.47 15.25
CA GLY A 139 2.74 2.89 16.52
C GLY A 139 3.76 3.32 17.58
N LEU A 140 4.94 2.70 17.61
CA LEU A 140 6.07 3.11 18.46
C LEU A 140 6.75 4.41 17.99
N GLY A 141 6.28 5.04 16.92
CA GLY A 141 6.87 6.25 16.34
C GLY A 141 8.15 5.99 15.52
N ARG A 142 8.46 4.71 15.21
CA ARG A 142 9.67 4.31 14.46
C ARG A 142 9.38 4.13 12.96
N SER A 143 8.61 5.03 12.36
CA SER A 143 8.24 4.98 10.93
C SER A 143 9.46 4.91 9.99
N THR A 144 10.57 5.56 10.36
CA THR A 144 11.83 5.50 9.60
C THR A 144 12.36 4.07 9.49
N THR A 145 12.30 3.29 10.57
CA THR A 145 12.73 1.87 10.58
C THR A 145 11.88 1.04 9.63
N GLN A 146 10.57 1.26 9.63
CA GLN A 146 9.64 0.58 8.71
C GLN A 146 9.94 0.93 7.24
N VAL A 147 10.19 2.21 6.94
CA VAL A 147 10.56 2.65 5.59
C VAL A 147 11.88 2.04 5.13
N ILE A 148 12.91 2.02 5.99
CA ILE A 148 14.21 1.40 5.68
C ILE A 148 14.03 -0.10 5.40
N SER A 149 13.19 -0.80 6.18
CA SER A 149 12.91 -2.22 5.95
C SER A 149 12.31 -2.48 4.56
N GLN A 150 11.48 -1.58 4.05
CA GLN A 150 10.93 -1.69 2.68
C GLN A 150 12.02 -1.57 1.60
N GLY A 151 13.11 -0.85 1.87
CA GLY A 151 14.26 -0.76 0.97
C GLY A 151 14.95 -2.10 0.70
N VAL A 152 14.70 -3.12 1.51
CA VAL A 152 15.28 -4.46 1.34
C VAL A 152 14.61 -5.26 0.20
N VAL A 153 13.36 -4.91 -0.19
CA VAL A 153 12.59 -5.67 -1.19
C VAL A 153 13.33 -5.83 -2.50
N SER A 154 13.71 -4.70 -3.13
CA SER A 154 14.31 -4.71 -4.46
C SER A 154 15.70 -5.37 -4.48
N PRO A 155 16.62 -5.10 -3.52
CA PRO A 155 17.88 -5.83 -3.40
C PRO A 155 17.70 -7.32 -3.14
N ALA A 156 16.77 -7.73 -2.25
CA ALA A 156 16.49 -9.13 -1.99
C ALA A 156 15.98 -9.85 -3.24
N MET A 157 15.09 -9.23 -4.00
CA MET A 157 14.63 -9.75 -5.29
C MET A 157 15.78 -9.92 -6.26
N SER A 158 16.72 -8.94 -6.36
CA SER A 158 17.92 -9.06 -7.19
C SER A 158 18.76 -10.28 -6.78
N CYS A 159 18.96 -10.48 -5.47
CA CYS A 159 19.69 -11.63 -4.97
C CYS A 159 19.02 -12.97 -5.35
N PHE A 160 17.68 -13.06 -5.23
CA PHE A 160 16.96 -14.27 -5.63
C PHE A 160 17.05 -14.53 -7.13
N LEU A 161 16.94 -13.48 -7.96
CA LEU A 161 17.09 -13.58 -9.41
C LEU A 161 18.50 -14.04 -9.80
N LEU A 162 19.54 -13.43 -9.23
CA LEU A 162 20.91 -13.83 -9.49
C LEU A 162 21.20 -15.27 -9.04
N LEU A 163 20.71 -15.67 -7.88
CA LEU A 163 20.83 -17.04 -7.40
C LEU A 163 20.15 -18.02 -8.38
N ALA A 164 18.94 -17.71 -8.84
CA ALA A 164 18.20 -18.52 -9.77
C ALA A 164 18.93 -18.66 -11.14
N ILE A 165 19.57 -17.58 -11.59
CA ILE A 165 20.35 -17.57 -12.83
C ILE A 165 21.61 -18.43 -12.68
N VAL A 166 22.37 -18.24 -11.57
CA VAL A 166 23.63 -18.96 -11.33
C VAL A 166 23.41 -20.44 -11.11
N THR A 167 22.32 -20.82 -10.41
CA THR A 167 22.02 -22.23 -10.16
C THR A 167 21.37 -22.95 -11.35
N GLY A 168 20.92 -22.21 -12.38
CA GLY A 168 20.17 -22.77 -13.50
C GLY A 168 18.79 -23.33 -13.14
N LEU A 169 18.35 -23.16 -11.90
CA LEU A 169 17.04 -23.61 -11.39
C LEU A 169 15.90 -22.63 -11.67
N GLY A 170 16.22 -21.46 -12.23
CA GLY A 170 15.27 -20.38 -12.48
C GLY A 170 14.32 -20.70 -13.61
N ARG A 171 13.04 -20.90 -13.29
CA ARG A 171 11.96 -20.93 -14.30
C ARG A 171 11.30 -19.56 -14.35
N GLY A 172 10.84 -19.10 -15.52
CA GLY A 172 10.18 -17.82 -15.70
C GLY A 172 8.99 -17.62 -14.75
N ASN A 173 8.25 -18.68 -14.46
CA ASN A 173 7.16 -18.68 -13.47
C ASN A 173 7.63 -18.32 -12.05
N ALA A 174 8.83 -18.70 -11.62
CA ALA A 174 9.33 -18.48 -10.27
C ALA A 174 9.63 -17.00 -9.97
N VAL A 175 9.81 -16.16 -10.99
CA VAL A 175 10.11 -14.72 -10.86
C VAL A 175 9.10 -14.02 -9.99
N SER A 176 7.79 -14.26 -10.21
CA SER A 176 6.73 -13.69 -9.40
C SER A 176 6.82 -14.13 -7.94
N ILE A 177 7.13 -15.40 -7.69
CA ILE A 177 7.29 -15.98 -6.34
C ILE A 177 8.41 -15.26 -5.59
N TYR A 178 9.55 -14.98 -6.24
CA TYR A 178 10.67 -14.27 -5.61
C TYR A 178 10.29 -12.88 -5.13
N SER A 179 9.44 -12.16 -5.87
CA SER A 179 8.90 -10.87 -5.46
C SER A 179 8.06 -10.98 -4.18
N TYR A 180 7.19 -11.97 -4.09
CA TYR A 180 6.37 -12.20 -2.91
C TYR A 180 7.20 -12.61 -1.69
N ILE A 181 8.22 -13.45 -1.87
CA ILE A 181 9.16 -13.80 -0.80
C ILE A 181 9.94 -12.58 -0.33
N ALA A 182 10.42 -11.71 -1.25
CA ALA A 182 11.12 -10.48 -0.89
C ALA A 182 10.23 -9.53 -0.07
N ASN A 183 8.94 -9.40 -0.42
CA ASN A 183 7.98 -8.62 0.36
C ASN A 183 7.66 -9.26 1.72
N ALA A 184 7.51 -10.59 1.79
CA ALA A 184 7.30 -11.31 3.05
C ALA A 184 8.50 -11.14 3.99
N LEU A 185 9.73 -11.10 3.47
CA LEU A 185 10.94 -10.86 4.23
C LEU A 185 10.89 -9.53 5.01
N VAL A 186 10.34 -8.47 4.41
CA VAL A 186 10.13 -7.19 5.11
C VAL A 186 9.20 -7.37 6.31
N SER A 187 8.11 -8.13 6.16
CA SER A 187 7.21 -8.42 7.27
C SER A 187 7.91 -9.21 8.39
N VAL A 188 8.79 -10.17 8.02
CA VAL A 188 9.64 -10.91 8.99
C VAL A 188 10.62 -9.97 9.69
N ILE A 189 11.30 -9.09 8.97
CA ILE A 189 12.23 -8.11 9.56
C ILE A 189 11.46 -7.23 10.55
N CYS A 190 10.32 -6.69 10.14
CA CYS A 190 9.51 -5.81 10.98
C CYS A 190 8.99 -6.52 12.23
N ILE A 191 8.52 -7.78 12.15
CA ILE A 191 8.05 -8.48 13.33
C ILE A 191 9.19 -8.82 14.30
N VAL A 192 10.38 -9.11 13.80
CA VAL A 192 11.59 -9.32 14.63
C VAL A 192 11.99 -8.05 15.35
N VAL A 193 11.97 -6.89 14.66
CA VAL A 193 12.26 -5.58 15.26
C VAL A 193 11.20 -5.22 16.30
N ALA A 194 9.92 -5.40 15.99
CA ALA A 194 8.81 -5.18 16.91
C ALA A 194 8.93 -6.07 18.15
N TRP A 195 9.24 -7.35 17.95
CA TRP A 195 9.47 -8.30 19.06
C TRP A 195 10.61 -7.84 19.97
N ARG A 196 11.77 -7.46 19.40
CA ARG A 196 12.89 -6.96 20.21
C ARG A 196 12.53 -5.70 20.99
N ALA A 197 11.73 -4.80 20.43
CA ALA A 197 11.30 -3.58 21.08
C ALA A 197 10.27 -3.81 22.20
N THR A 198 9.44 -4.86 22.09
CA THR A 198 8.33 -5.13 23.03
C THR A 198 8.33 -6.61 23.48
N ARG A 199 9.50 -7.13 23.82
CA ARG A 199 9.78 -8.58 24.04
C ARG A 199 8.80 -9.31 24.95
N PRO A 200 8.45 -8.78 26.17
CA PRO A 200 7.52 -9.51 27.05
C PRO A 200 6.14 -9.64 26.44
N LEU A 201 5.66 -8.59 25.76
CA LEU A 201 4.33 -8.49 25.20
C LEU A 201 4.09 -9.50 24.08
N PHE A 202 4.98 -9.54 23.07
CA PHE A 202 4.81 -10.44 21.91
C PHE A 202 4.82 -11.93 22.32
N LYS A 203 5.70 -12.33 23.24
CA LYS A 203 5.72 -13.69 23.76
C LYS A 203 4.40 -14.06 24.44
N GLY A 204 3.85 -13.11 25.21
CA GLY A 204 2.54 -13.26 25.84
C GLY A 204 1.40 -13.33 24.81
N ALA A 205 1.38 -12.42 23.86
CA ALA A 205 0.34 -12.36 22.83
C ALA A 205 0.30 -13.65 21.98
N LEU A 206 1.45 -14.16 21.53
CA LEU A 206 1.51 -15.39 20.74
C LEU A 206 1.03 -16.62 21.55
N ARG A 207 1.33 -16.70 22.84
CA ARG A 207 0.80 -17.77 23.72
C ARG A 207 -0.72 -17.70 23.88
N ASP A 208 -1.28 -16.51 23.77
CA ASP A 208 -2.72 -16.29 23.92
C ASP A 208 -3.49 -16.56 22.62
N VAL A 209 -2.83 -16.57 21.43
CA VAL A 209 -3.47 -16.82 20.15
C VAL A 209 -4.33 -18.10 20.15
N PRO A 210 -3.83 -19.29 20.56
CA PRO A 210 -4.64 -20.50 20.57
C PRO A 210 -5.70 -20.55 21.68
N ARG A 211 -5.62 -19.66 22.69
CA ARG A 211 -6.48 -19.68 23.88
C ARG A 211 -7.77 -18.87 23.67
N LEU A 212 -8.61 -19.28 22.71
CA LEU A 212 -9.83 -18.54 22.31
C LEU A 212 -10.84 -18.38 23.46
N ARG A 213 -10.98 -19.40 24.33
CA ARG A 213 -11.97 -19.38 25.41
C ARG A 213 -11.53 -18.55 26.64
N SER A 214 -10.23 -18.55 26.95
CA SER A 214 -9.70 -17.89 28.15
C SER A 214 -9.33 -16.41 27.92
N VAL A 215 -8.93 -16.04 26.70
CA VAL A 215 -8.57 -14.68 26.36
C VAL A 215 -9.57 -14.12 25.34
N ARG A 216 -10.52 -13.31 25.85
CA ARG A 216 -11.50 -12.62 24.98
C ARG A 216 -10.80 -11.57 24.12
N GLY A 217 -11.20 -11.48 22.85
CA GLY A 217 -10.73 -10.45 21.92
C GLY A 217 -11.16 -9.04 22.33
N VAL A 218 -10.51 -8.04 21.77
CA VAL A 218 -10.90 -6.64 21.89
C VAL A 218 -11.98 -6.32 20.85
N ARG A 219 -12.93 -5.45 21.21
CA ARG A 219 -13.95 -4.99 20.25
C ARG A 219 -13.29 -4.01 19.27
N ILE A 220 -13.13 -4.44 18.02
CA ILE A 220 -12.37 -3.73 16.99
C ILE A 220 -13.25 -3.01 15.97
N VAL A 221 -14.54 -3.36 15.89
CA VAL A 221 -15.47 -2.95 14.83
C VAL A 221 -15.55 -1.43 14.66
N ASN A 222 -15.54 -0.68 15.76
CA ASN A 222 -15.67 0.79 15.74
C ASN A 222 -14.50 1.50 15.05
N THR A 223 -13.31 0.88 15.02
CA THR A 223 -12.12 1.43 14.35
C THR A 223 -11.84 0.72 13.04
N ALA A 224 -11.91 -0.61 13.05
CA ALA A 224 -11.63 -1.43 11.88
C ALA A 224 -12.69 -1.29 10.78
N GLY A 225 -13.97 -1.20 11.14
CA GLY A 225 -15.07 -1.07 10.17
C GLY A 225 -14.95 0.18 9.28
N PRO A 226 -14.87 1.40 9.84
CA PRO A 226 -14.65 2.61 9.06
C PRO A 226 -13.36 2.57 8.22
N GLN A 227 -12.27 2.04 8.78
CA GLN A 227 -11.01 1.89 8.05
C GLN A 227 -11.14 0.91 6.88
N LEU A 228 -11.84 -0.20 7.06
CA LEU A 228 -12.12 -1.16 6.00
C LEU A 228 -12.92 -0.52 4.87
N LEU A 229 -13.97 0.23 5.21
CA LEU A 229 -14.78 0.93 4.20
C LEU A 229 -13.92 1.92 3.39
N GLN A 230 -13.08 2.70 4.04
CA GLN A 230 -12.15 3.61 3.35
C GLN A 230 -11.17 2.85 2.46
N SER A 231 -10.64 1.72 2.93
CA SER A 231 -9.73 0.87 2.15
C SER A 231 -10.36 0.29 0.90
N LEU A 232 -11.68 0.10 0.88
CA LEU A 232 -12.44 -0.34 -0.30
C LEU A 232 -12.79 0.84 -1.21
N ALA A 233 -13.26 1.95 -0.64
CA ALA A 233 -13.80 3.07 -1.40
C ALA A 233 -12.72 3.86 -2.18
N ILE A 234 -11.54 4.06 -1.58
CA ILE A 234 -10.45 4.83 -2.19
C ILE A 234 -9.95 4.20 -3.51
N PRO A 235 -9.59 2.89 -3.56
CA PRO A 235 -9.20 2.26 -4.83
C PRO A 235 -10.29 2.30 -5.89
N ILE A 236 -11.56 2.15 -5.50
CA ILE A 236 -12.69 2.26 -6.44
C ILE A 236 -12.70 3.65 -7.07
N ALA A 237 -12.64 4.71 -6.28
CA ALA A 237 -12.63 6.08 -6.79
C ALA A 237 -11.48 6.32 -7.79
N PHE A 238 -10.25 5.98 -7.41
CA PHE A 238 -9.07 6.23 -8.25
C PHE A 238 -8.96 5.35 -9.50
N GLN A 239 -9.47 4.12 -9.46
CA GLN A 239 -9.44 3.24 -10.65
C GLN A 239 -10.58 3.53 -11.61
N THR A 240 -11.67 4.08 -11.13
CA THR A 240 -12.84 4.34 -11.98
C THR A 240 -12.58 5.44 -13.00
N ASP A 241 -11.81 6.47 -12.66
CA ASP A 241 -11.44 7.53 -13.62
C ASP A 241 -10.71 6.94 -14.84
N ARG A 242 -9.77 6.02 -14.60
CA ARG A 242 -9.06 5.31 -15.69
C ARG A 242 -9.99 4.42 -16.49
N LEU A 243 -10.92 3.73 -15.81
CA LEU A 243 -11.88 2.85 -16.46
C LEU A 243 -12.83 3.67 -17.33
N LEU A 244 -13.32 4.79 -16.84
CA LEU A 244 -14.18 5.70 -17.60
C LEU A 244 -13.43 6.28 -18.82
N LEU A 245 -12.21 6.76 -18.64
CA LEU A 245 -11.38 7.24 -19.74
C LEU A 245 -11.09 6.13 -20.78
N SER A 246 -10.93 4.89 -20.36
CA SER A 246 -10.69 3.77 -21.28
C SER A 246 -11.92 3.39 -22.10
N HIS A 247 -13.14 3.68 -21.62
CA HIS A 247 -14.39 3.35 -22.29
C HIS A 247 -15.02 4.52 -23.03
N LEU A 248 -14.86 5.74 -22.50
CA LEU A 248 -15.56 6.94 -22.99
C LEU A 248 -14.60 7.94 -23.61
N GLY A 249 -13.32 7.93 -23.26
CA GLY A 249 -12.32 8.87 -23.73
C GLY A 249 -11.53 8.36 -24.95
N GLN A 250 -10.79 9.27 -25.58
CA GLN A 250 -9.85 8.91 -26.64
C GLN A 250 -8.62 8.21 -26.04
N SER A 251 -8.03 7.29 -26.79
CA SER A 251 -6.82 6.57 -26.36
C SER A 251 -5.63 7.49 -26.04
N GLN A 252 -5.58 8.67 -26.70
CA GLN A 252 -4.57 9.68 -26.44
C GLN A 252 -4.76 10.34 -25.07
N ALA A 253 -5.97 10.75 -24.72
CA ALA A 253 -6.29 11.36 -23.41
C ALA A 253 -5.97 10.41 -22.28
N LEU A 254 -6.27 9.10 -22.43
CA LEU A 254 -5.90 8.07 -21.45
C LEU A 254 -4.37 7.93 -21.33
N ALA A 255 -3.63 8.03 -22.42
CA ALA A 255 -2.17 7.93 -22.41
C ALA A 255 -1.55 9.16 -21.73
N GLU A 256 -2.06 10.37 -21.98
CA GLU A 256 -1.66 11.61 -21.35
C GLU A 256 -1.94 11.59 -19.84
N TYR A 257 -3.16 11.19 -19.45
CA TYR A 257 -3.52 11.01 -18.03
C TYR A 257 -2.61 10.01 -17.33
N ASN A 258 -2.36 8.85 -17.92
CA ASN A 258 -1.50 7.83 -17.33
C ASN A 258 -0.06 8.31 -17.16
N LEU A 259 0.48 9.04 -18.14
CA LEU A 259 1.83 9.58 -18.06
C LEU A 259 1.93 10.66 -16.96
N ALA A 260 0.97 11.59 -16.90
CA ALA A 260 0.90 12.60 -15.85
C ALA A 260 0.75 11.94 -14.47
N ASN A 261 -0.16 10.98 -14.33
CA ASN A 261 -0.35 10.25 -13.08
C ASN A 261 0.91 9.51 -12.63
N ASN A 262 1.68 8.89 -13.53
CA ASN A 262 2.94 8.22 -13.17
C ASN A 262 3.96 9.20 -12.62
N LEU A 263 4.08 10.39 -13.21
CA LEU A 263 4.99 11.45 -12.75
C LEU A 263 4.58 11.97 -11.37
N PHE A 264 3.32 12.34 -11.19
CA PHE A 264 2.85 12.97 -9.95
C PHE A 264 2.58 11.97 -8.82
N ASN A 265 2.31 10.70 -9.13
CA ASN A 265 2.07 9.66 -8.13
C ASN A 265 3.28 9.44 -7.20
N MET A 266 4.51 9.53 -7.70
CA MET A 266 5.72 9.44 -6.86
C MET A 266 5.73 10.50 -5.76
N LEU A 267 5.32 11.73 -6.12
CA LEU A 267 5.22 12.84 -5.18
C LEU A 267 4.07 12.64 -4.20
N THR A 268 2.90 12.23 -4.68
CA THR A 268 1.74 11.91 -3.85
C THR A 268 2.06 10.82 -2.83
N GLN A 269 2.70 9.73 -3.23
CA GLN A 269 3.14 8.66 -2.33
C GLN A 269 4.14 9.13 -1.26
N THR A 270 5.00 10.08 -1.62
CA THR A 270 5.95 10.67 -0.67
C THR A 270 5.24 11.49 0.39
N VAL A 271 4.28 12.32 -0.03
CA VAL A 271 3.44 13.13 0.86
C VAL A 271 2.59 12.25 1.77
N MET A 272 1.93 11.23 1.22
CA MET A 272 1.13 10.28 2.01
C MET A 272 1.96 9.60 3.10
N ALA A 273 3.16 9.15 2.79
CA ALA A 273 4.01 8.51 3.80
C ALA A 273 4.55 9.47 4.86
N ALA A 274 4.79 10.74 4.51
CA ALA A 274 5.11 11.77 5.49
C ALA A 274 3.91 12.01 6.42
N GLY A 275 2.68 12.02 5.87
CA GLY A 275 1.46 12.13 6.64
C GLY A 275 1.25 10.99 7.64
N VAL A 276 1.41 9.75 7.20
CA VAL A 276 1.27 8.57 8.08
C VAL A 276 2.22 8.62 9.28
N ALA A 277 3.40 9.21 9.14
CA ALA A 277 4.35 9.39 10.25
C ALA A 277 3.82 10.29 11.38
N MET A 278 2.82 11.13 11.11
CA MET A 278 2.16 11.98 12.11
C MET A 278 1.09 11.25 12.92
N TRP A 279 0.61 10.12 12.47
CA TRP A 279 -0.44 9.35 13.15
C TRP A 279 -0.10 9.04 14.63
N PRO A 280 1.06 8.45 14.95
CA PRO A 280 1.41 8.17 16.35
C PRO A 280 1.49 9.43 17.22
N MET A 281 1.91 10.56 16.64
CA MET A 281 1.99 11.84 17.35
C MET A 281 0.60 12.29 17.82
N PHE A 282 -0.38 12.32 16.93
CA PHE A 282 -1.75 12.68 17.27
C PHE A 282 -2.42 11.65 18.20
N ALA A 283 -2.12 10.36 18.04
CA ALA A 283 -2.65 9.32 18.93
C ALA A 283 -2.13 9.49 20.37
N ARG A 284 -0.84 9.81 20.55
CA ARG A 284 -0.26 10.12 21.87
C ARG A 284 -0.82 11.39 22.47
N ALA A 285 -0.91 12.48 21.70
CA ALA A 285 -1.48 13.74 22.19
C ALA A 285 -2.90 13.55 22.74
N ARG A 286 -3.72 12.72 22.06
CA ARG A 286 -5.06 12.36 22.56
C ARG A 286 -5.01 11.54 23.86
N ALA A 287 -4.08 10.59 23.97
CA ALA A 287 -3.91 9.79 25.19
C ALA A 287 -3.53 10.69 26.39
N ASP A 288 -2.66 11.66 26.14
CA ASP A 288 -2.23 12.66 27.13
C ASP A 288 -3.28 13.77 27.37
N LYS A 289 -4.47 13.68 26.75
CA LYS A 289 -5.55 14.70 26.79
C LYS A 289 -5.09 16.09 26.32
N ARG A 290 -4.05 16.17 25.51
CA ARG A 290 -3.60 17.41 24.86
C ARG A 290 -4.30 17.59 23.53
N ILE A 291 -4.82 18.81 23.30
CA ILE A 291 -5.44 19.16 22.01
C ILE A 291 -4.37 19.79 21.14
N GLU A 292 -3.88 19.04 20.15
CA GLU A 292 -2.98 19.56 19.12
C GLU A 292 -3.77 19.87 17.86
N SER A 293 -3.72 21.13 17.41
CA SER A 293 -4.42 21.55 16.19
C SER A 293 -3.75 20.96 14.94
N PRO A 294 -4.48 20.29 14.06
CA PRO A 294 -3.94 19.77 12.81
C PRO A 294 -3.75 20.84 11.72
N PHE A 295 -4.27 22.05 11.90
CA PHE A 295 -4.30 23.09 10.84
C PHE A 295 -2.90 23.62 10.51
N LYS A 296 -2.05 23.88 11.51
CA LYS A 296 -0.67 24.34 11.25
C LYS A 296 0.12 23.31 10.43
N PRO A 297 0.17 22.02 10.82
CA PRO A 297 0.75 20.98 9.96
C PRO A 297 0.08 20.88 8.59
N ALA A 298 -1.24 21.03 8.49
CA ALA A 298 -1.95 20.96 7.21
C ALA A 298 -1.50 22.06 6.24
N ILE A 299 -1.39 23.32 6.72
CA ILE A 299 -0.90 24.43 5.91
C ILE A 299 0.56 24.21 5.50
N ALA A 300 1.40 23.76 6.42
CA ALA A 300 2.82 23.46 6.13
C ALA A 300 2.96 22.34 5.09
N PHE A 301 2.16 21.28 5.19
CA PHE A 301 2.15 20.18 4.22
C PHE A 301 1.61 20.63 2.86
N SER A 302 0.54 21.42 2.84
CA SER A 302 -0.02 21.97 1.59
C SER A 302 0.99 22.88 0.87
N GLY A 303 1.63 23.79 1.61
CA GLY A 303 2.69 24.66 1.06
C GLY A 303 3.90 23.87 0.58
N GLY A 304 4.38 22.90 1.36
CA GLY A 304 5.47 22.01 0.95
C GLY A 304 5.10 21.15 -0.26
N GLY A 305 3.90 20.59 -0.28
CA GLY A 305 3.36 19.84 -1.42
C GLY A 305 3.26 20.69 -2.68
N LEU A 306 2.79 21.93 -2.55
CA LEU A 306 2.74 22.89 -3.67
C LEU A 306 4.13 23.21 -4.21
N LEU A 307 5.11 23.50 -3.35
CA LEU A 307 6.48 23.78 -3.78
C LEU A 307 7.10 22.61 -4.55
N LEU A 308 6.90 21.38 -4.04
CA LEU A 308 7.37 20.18 -4.72
C LEU A 308 6.64 19.94 -6.05
N ALA A 309 5.34 20.21 -6.08
CA ALA A 309 4.54 20.10 -7.30
C ALA A 309 4.98 21.14 -8.35
N LEU A 310 5.25 22.38 -7.95
CA LEU A 310 5.76 23.43 -8.86
C LEU A 310 7.14 23.04 -9.44
N ALA A 311 8.03 22.49 -8.61
CA ALA A 311 9.31 21.97 -9.10
C ALA A 311 9.11 20.84 -10.12
N LEU A 312 8.15 19.95 -9.88
CA LEU A 312 7.81 18.86 -10.81
C LEU A 312 7.18 19.42 -12.10
N VAL A 313 6.28 20.41 -12.03
CA VAL A 313 5.70 21.10 -13.20
C VAL A 313 6.81 21.63 -14.11
N ALA A 314 7.83 22.27 -13.55
CA ALA A 314 8.96 22.79 -14.33
C ALA A 314 9.77 21.67 -15.04
N ILE A 315 9.87 20.49 -14.43
CA ILE A 315 10.59 19.35 -14.97
C ILE A 315 9.72 18.51 -15.91
N THR A 316 8.40 18.57 -15.78
CA THR A 316 7.43 17.73 -16.51
C THR A 316 7.64 17.71 -18.03
N PRO A 317 7.89 18.83 -18.74
CA PRO A 317 8.07 18.78 -20.19
C PRO A 317 9.27 17.94 -20.62
N TRP A 318 10.36 17.99 -19.85
CA TRP A 318 11.56 17.18 -20.08
C TRP A 318 11.29 15.70 -19.72
N ALA A 319 10.72 15.45 -18.53
CA ALA A 319 10.44 14.11 -18.05
C ALA A 319 9.44 13.36 -18.96
N ALA A 320 8.37 14.04 -19.39
CA ALA A 320 7.38 13.48 -20.31
C ALA A 320 8.02 13.13 -21.66
N ARG A 321 8.89 13.99 -22.19
CA ARG A 321 9.61 13.73 -23.45
C ARG A 321 10.53 12.51 -23.34
N VAL A 322 11.25 12.39 -22.24
CA VAL A 322 12.13 11.23 -21.99
C VAL A 322 11.34 9.95 -21.85
N MET A 323 10.26 9.97 -21.03
CA MET A 323 9.43 8.77 -20.76
C MET A 323 8.62 8.30 -21.96
N SER A 324 8.10 9.24 -22.77
CA SER A 324 7.29 8.91 -23.96
C SER A 324 8.09 8.82 -25.27
N HIS A 325 9.42 9.01 -25.23
CA HIS A 325 10.26 9.18 -26.42
C HIS A 325 9.72 10.28 -27.36
N GLY A 326 9.15 11.34 -26.78
CA GLY A 326 8.57 12.48 -27.51
C GLY A 326 7.20 12.23 -28.16
N LYS A 327 6.59 11.06 -27.93
CA LYS A 327 5.30 10.68 -28.56
C LYS A 327 4.08 11.29 -27.86
N ILE A 328 4.19 11.68 -26.59
CA ILE A 328 3.10 12.23 -25.79
C ILE A 328 3.50 13.60 -25.29
N VAL A 329 2.66 14.60 -25.57
CA VAL A 329 2.79 15.97 -25.06
C VAL A 329 1.68 16.19 -24.05
N LEU A 330 2.06 16.48 -22.79
CA LEU A 330 1.07 16.69 -21.74
C LEU A 330 0.44 18.08 -21.85
N PRO A 331 -0.90 18.18 -21.88
CA PRO A 331 -1.59 19.46 -21.80
C PRO A 331 -1.23 20.23 -20.52
N ALA A 332 -0.98 21.53 -20.63
CA ALA A 332 -0.66 22.35 -19.46
C ALA A 332 -1.75 22.29 -18.38
N ALA A 333 -3.02 22.32 -18.80
CA ALA A 333 -4.16 22.21 -17.89
C ALA A 333 -4.10 20.92 -17.03
N LEU A 334 -3.78 19.78 -17.64
CA LEU A 334 -3.64 18.49 -16.94
C LEU A 334 -2.50 18.55 -15.91
N VAL A 335 -1.34 19.09 -16.29
CA VAL A 335 -0.17 19.22 -15.42
C VAL A 335 -0.48 20.10 -14.20
N TRP A 336 -1.14 21.24 -14.41
CA TRP A 336 -1.56 22.13 -13.34
C TRP A 336 -2.65 21.50 -12.44
N ALA A 337 -3.58 20.75 -13.01
CA ALA A 337 -4.59 20.01 -12.25
C ALA A 337 -3.94 19.00 -11.31
N PHE A 338 -2.96 18.22 -11.77
CA PHE A 338 -2.20 17.30 -10.92
C PHE A 338 -1.37 18.04 -9.84
N ALA A 339 -0.80 19.19 -10.16
CA ALA A 339 -0.08 20.00 -9.17
C ALA A 339 -1.01 20.52 -8.06
N ALA A 340 -2.18 21.01 -8.41
CA ALA A 340 -3.20 21.43 -7.47
C ALA A 340 -3.68 20.24 -6.60
N TYR A 341 -3.93 19.09 -7.23
CA TYR A 341 -4.29 17.85 -6.53
C TYR A 341 -3.24 17.47 -5.47
N VAL A 342 -1.94 17.48 -5.81
CA VAL A 342 -0.86 17.16 -4.85
C VAL A 342 -0.86 18.13 -3.67
N ALA A 343 -1.06 19.42 -3.90
CA ALA A 343 -1.10 20.44 -2.82
C ALA A 343 -2.27 20.20 -1.86
N VAL A 344 -3.47 19.92 -2.40
CA VAL A 344 -4.67 19.60 -1.61
C VAL A 344 -4.48 18.27 -0.85
N GLU A 345 -4.00 17.24 -1.53
CA GLU A 345 -3.75 15.92 -0.92
C GLU A 345 -2.72 16.02 0.22
N ALA A 346 -1.68 16.85 0.05
CA ALA A 346 -0.70 17.11 1.08
C ALA A 346 -1.34 17.73 2.33
N GLY A 347 -2.16 18.76 2.17
CA GLY A 347 -2.86 19.40 3.29
C GLY A 347 -3.88 18.50 3.98
N LYS A 348 -4.51 17.61 3.23
CA LYS A 348 -5.46 16.61 3.75
C LYS A 348 -4.80 15.61 4.69
N GLN A 349 -3.52 15.25 4.48
CA GLN A 349 -2.85 14.20 5.25
C GLN A 349 -2.83 14.45 6.77
N PRO A 350 -2.37 15.61 7.30
CA PRO A 350 -2.40 15.86 8.74
C PRO A 350 -3.82 15.87 9.32
N LEU A 351 -4.82 16.36 8.56
CA LEU A 351 -6.23 16.37 8.97
C LEU A 351 -6.75 14.92 9.10
N GLY A 352 -6.47 14.06 8.13
CA GLY A 352 -6.84 12.65 8.17
C GLY A 352 -6.16 11.91 9.33
N MET A 353 -4.87 12.18 9.56
CA MET A 353 -4.12 11.53 10.66
C MET A 353 -4.57 12.02 12.05
N TYR A 354 -5.06 13.25 12.15
CA TYR A 354 -5.68 13.75 13.38
C TYR A 354 -6.98 12.99 13.70
N MET A 355 -7.80 12.69 12.69
CA MET A 355 -9.09 12.02 12.84
C MET A 355 -8.98 10.48 12.78
N THR A 356 -7.97 9.89 13.39
CA THR A 356 -7.76 8.43 13.38
C THR A 356 -8.30 7.70 14.62
N ASP A 357 -8.92 8.40 15.54
CA ASP A 357 -9.71 7.78 16.61
C ASP A 357 -11.04 7.20 16.09
N PRO A 358 -11.75 6.36 16.86
CA PRO A 358 -12.98 5.70 16.38
C PRO A 358 -14.05 6.67 15.88
N ARG A 359 -14.23 7.83 16.53
CA ARG A 359 -15.20 8.86 16.12
C ARG A 359 -14.74 9.58 14.85
N GLY A 360 -13.47 9.94 14.78
CA GLY A 360 -12.88 10.58 13.62
C GLY A 360 -12.92 9.69 12.39
N LEU A 361 -12.62 8.40 12.53
CA LEU A 361 -12.72 7.43 11.45
C LEU A 361 -14.16 7.26 10.94
N GLN A 362 -15.14 7.23 11.85
CA GLN A 362 -16.56 7.21 11.48
C GLN A 362 -16.95 8.48 10.73
N PHE A 363 -16.49 9.64 11.18
CA PHE A 363 -16.72 10.91 10.48
C PHE A 363 -16.13 10.91 9.07
N GLN A 364 -14.92 10.38 8.88
CA GLN A 364 -14.27 10.29 7.57
C GLN A 364 -15.02 9.42 6.56
N VAL A 365 -15.85 8.48 7.02
CA VAL A 365 -16.70 7.67 6.15
C VAL A 365 -17.72 8.54 5.41
N ILE A 366 -18.28 9.57 6.05
CA ILE A 366 -19.32 10.43 5.46
C ILE A 366 -18.82 11.14 4.19
N PRO A 367 -17.70 11.89 4.22
CA PRO A 367 -17.14 12.47 3.01
C PRO A 367 -16.82 11.42 1.93
N VAL A 368 -16.31 10.27 2.29
CA VAL A 368 -15.98 9.21 1.32
C VAL A 368 -17.22 8.69 0.61
N LEU A 369 -18.32 8.43 1.34
CA LEU A 369 -19.60 7.99 0.77
C LEU A 369 -20.24 9.03 -0.15
N ILE A 370 -19.97 10.31 0.06
CA ILE A 370 -20.46 11.39 -0.79
C ILE A 370 -19.53 11.61 -1.98
N LEU A 371 -18.22 11.69 -1.73
CA LEU A 371 -17.24 12.07 -2.75
C LEU A 371 -17.03 10.99 -3.80
N VAL A 372 -17.10 9.70 -3.44
CA VAL A 372 -16.91 8.61 -4.41
C VAL A 372 -18.01 8.61 -5.49
N PRO A 373 -19.31 8.57 -5.16
CA PRO A 373 -20.36 8.67 -6.17
C PRO A 373 -20.34 10.02 -6.94
N MET A 374 -20.01 11.11 -6.24
CA MET A 374 -19.91 12.43 -6.87
C MET A 374 -18.76 12.50 -7.88
N ASN A 375 -17.59 11.94 -7.53
CA ASN A 375 -16.46 11.81 -8.45
C ASN A 375 -16.86 11.01 -9.69
N LEU A 376 -17.51 9.85 -9.50
CA LEU A 376 -18.01 9.04 -10.61
C LEU A 376 -18.97 9.79 -11.51
N ALA A 377 -19.93 10.52 -10.95
CA ALA A 377 -20.91 11.30 -11.70
C ALA A 377 -20.25 12.47 -12.46
N ILE A 378 -19.34 13.19 -11.81
CA ILE A 378 -18.60 14.30 -12.43
C ILE A 378 -17.71 13.77 -13.55
N SER A 379 -16.93 12.73 -13.33
CA SER A 379 -16.07 12.12 -14.36
C SER A 379 -16.89 11.62 -15.55
N TRP A 380 -18.04 10.97 -15.31
CA TRP A 380 -18.95 10.54 -16.36
C TRP A 380 -19.46 11.72 -17.23
N VAL A 381 -19.85 12.82 -16.59
CA VAL A 381 -20.41 14.00 -17.29
C VAL A 381 -19.32 14.78 -18.02
N LEU A 382 -18.12 14.88 -17.46
CA LEU A 382 -17.05 15.70 -18.03
C LEU A 382 -16.27 15.01 -19.17
N ILE A 383 -16.08 13.68 -19.10
CA ILE A 383 -15.30 12.96 -20.12
C ILE A 383 -15.96 13.05 -21.50
N GLY A 384 -17.30 13.00 -21.60
CA GLY A 384 -18.00 13.06 -22.87
C GLY A 384 -17.82 14.40 -23.63
N PRO A 385 -18.12 15.56 -23.00
CA PRO A 385 -18.08 16.86 -23.68
C PRO A 385 -16.68 17.47 -23.87
N PHE A 386 -15.72 17.10 -23.01
CA PHE A 386 -14.40 17.75 -22.97
C PHE A 386 -13.27 16.87 -23.50
N ASP A 387 -13.56 15.64 -23.93
CA ASP A 387 -12.57 14.67 -24.45
C ASP A 387 -11.35 14.45 -23.49
N ALA A 388 -11.53 14.72 -22.19
CA ALA A 388 -10.46 14.70 -21.18
C ALA A 388 -10.84 13.93 -19.90
#